data_d50bf80add9aad9a6abce39ed86b4c4e
#
_entry.id   d50bf80add9aad9a6abce39ed86b4c4e
#
_cell.length_a   1.000
_cell.length_b   1.000
_cell.length_c   1.000
_cell.angle_alpha   90.00
_cell.angle_beta   90.00
_cell.angle_gamma   90.00
#
_symmetry.space_group_name_H-M   'P 1'
#
loop_
_entity.id
_entity.type
_entity.pdbx_description
1 polymer ?
#
loop_
_entity_poly.entity_id
_entity_poly.type
_entity_poly.pdbx_seq_one_letter_code
_entity_poly.pdbx_strand_id
1 'polypeptide(L)'
;MKYSKILLILFTGLVLSLGASEAKKAIEKRIAPVGSVCVQGEDCGSTSAATTVIASSGGRNGEEVYSGACATCHNIGVAGAPKFADATSWGARPDKGIEALTASVKNGLNGMPAMGLCMDCSDDELSAAVQHMLDSI
;
A
#
# COMPACT_ATOMS: atom_id res chain seq x y z
N MET A 1 20.36 61.19 6.94
CA MET A 1 20.90 59.87 6.53
C MET A 1 20.83 58.76 7.60
N LYS A 2 20.90 59.03 8.91
CA LYS A 2 20.85 58.00 9.97
C LYS A 2 19.48 57.29 10.04
N TYR A 3 18.37 58.01 9.92
CA TYR A 3 17.01 57.42 10.00
C TYR A 3 16.66 56.51 8.85
N SER A 4 17.19 56.75 7.66
CA SER A 4 16.93 55.94 6.46
C SER A 4 17.51 54.52 6.64
N LYS A 5 18.68 54.38 7.27
CA LYS A 5 19.28 53.06 7.55
C LYS A 5 18.51 52.28 8.62
N ILE A 6 18.01 52.96 9.66
CA ILE A 6 17.20 52.33 10.70
C ILE A 6 15.87 51.86 10.15
N LEU A 7 15.21 52.62 9.29
CA LEU A 7 13.94 52.26 8.64
C LEU A 7 14.14 51.03 7.75
N LEU A 8 15.25 50.93 7.02
CA LEU A 8 15.57 49.80 6.15
C LEU A 8 15.80 48.50 6.98
N ILE A 9 16.46 48.56 8.11
CA ILE A 9 16.71 47.41 9.00
C ILE A 9 15.40 46.89 9.62
N LEU A 10 14.50 47.81 10.03
CA LEU A 10 13.20 47.46 10.58
C LEU A 10 12.32 46.79 9.52
N PHE A 11 12.38 47.28 8.27
CA PHE A 11 11.58 46.70 7.17
C PHE A 11 12.07 45.32 6.75
N THR A 12 13.39 45.09 6.72
CA THR A 12 13.96 43.76 6.40
C THR A 12 13.65 42.75 7.52
N GLY A 13 13.68 43.16 8.79
CA GLY A 13 13.31 42.28 9.89
C GLY A 13 11.86 41.84 9.89
N LEU A 14 10.94 42.74 9.49
CA LEU A 14 9.51 42.45 9.38
C LEU A 14 9.20 41.45 8.25
N VAL A 15 9.87 41.57 7.11
CA VAL A 15 9.65 40.65 5.96
C VAL A 15 10.16 39.25 6.26
N LEU A 16 11.30 39.11 6.97
CA LEU A 16 11.82 37.79 7.35
C LEU A 16 10.92 37.05 8.35
N SER A 17 10.26 37.77 9.27
CA SER A 17 9.37 37.13 10.26
C SER A 17 8.07 36.59 9.65
N LEU A 18 7.54 37.25 8.61
CA LEU A 18 6.34 36.80 7.89
C LEU A 18 6.57 35.51 7.10
N GLY A 19 7.74 35.37 6.45
CA GLY A 19 8.07 34.18 5.66
C GLY A 19 8.23 32.89 6.50
N ALA A 20 8.72 33.03 7.74
CA ALA A 20 8.91 31.89 8.64
C ALA A 20 7.59 31.28 9.15
N SER A 21 6.55 32.08 9.31
CA SER A 21 5.25 31.62 9.80
C SER A 21 4.47 30.84 8.71
N GLU A 22 4.59 31.22 7.46
CA GLU A 22 3.97 30.53 6.33
C GLU A 22 4.63 29.17 6.07
N ALA A 23 5.94 29.09 6.14
CA ALA A 23 6.68 27.84 6.01
C ALA A 23 6.31 26.83 7.11
N LYS A 24 6.12 27.29 8.34
CA LYS A 24 5.72 26.45 9.47
C LYS A 24 4.31 25.86 9.26
N LYS A 25 3.35 26.66 8.83
CA LYS A 25 1.98 26.20 8.50
C LYS A 25 1.97 25.18 7.36
N ALA A 26 2.82 25.39 6.35
CA ALA A 26 2.91 24.45 5.23
C ALA A 26 3.48 23.09 5.66
N ILE A 27 4.40 23.07 6.61
CA ILE A 27 4.96 21.84 7.17
C ILE A 27 3.91 21.12 8.04
N GLU A 28 3.24 21.84 8.94
CA GLU A 28 2.17 21.28 9.78
C GLU A 28 1.07 20.60 8.94
N LYS A 29 0.70 21.21 7.82
CA LYS A 29 -0.30 20.64 6.91
C LYS A 29 0.17 19.34 6.26
N ARG A 30 1.49 19.17 6.02
CA ARG A 30 2.05 17.96 5.41
C ARG A 30 2.19 16.80 6.39
N ILE A 31 2.41 17.11 7.68
CA ILE A 31 2.57 16.12 8.75
C ILE A 31 1.30 15.92 9.56
N ALA A 32 0.18 16.58 9.18
CA ALA A 32 -1.10 16.36 9.82
C ALA A 32 -1.49 14.88 9.73
N PRO A 33 -1.90 14.24 10.82
CA PRO A 33 -2.31 12.84 10.80
C PRO A 33 -3.50 12.65 9.84
N VAL A 34 -3.41 11.63 8.99
CA VAL A 34 -4.48 11.26 8.06
C VAL A 34 -5.46 10.35 8.81
N GLY A 35 -6.45 10.96 9.44
CA GLY A 35 -7.48 10.23 10.16
C GLY A 35 -7.25 10.18 11.68
N SER A 36 -8.26 9.73 12.39
CA SER A 36 -8.24 9.48 13.82
C SER A 36 -8.36 7.97 14.08
N VAL A 37 -7.52 7.44 14.97
CA VAL A 37 -7.64 6.06 15.42
C VAL A 37 -8.64 6.04 16.58
N CYS A 38 -9.72 5.27 16.42
CA CYS A 38 -10.68 5.06 17.48
C CYS A 38 -10.27 3.88 18.35
N VAL A 39 -10.24 4.08 19.67
CA VAL A 39 -10.02 3.01 20.62
C VAL A 39 -11.39 2.47 21.04
N GLN A 40 -11.49 1.15 21.18
CA GLN A 40 -12.73 0.47 21.55
C GLN A 40 -13.27 1.03 22.89
N GLY A 41 -14.44 1.71 22.81
CA GLY A 41 -15.09 2.33 23.97
C GLY A 41 -15.25 3.85 23.93
N GLU A 42 -14.75 4.55 22.88
CA GLU A 42 -14.97 5.98 22.68
C GLU A 42 -15.89 6.23 21.50
N ASP A 43 -16.83 7.19 21.67
CA ASP A 43 -17.70 7.68 20.60
C ASP A 43 -16.87 8.51 19.61
N CYS A 44 -16.36 7.86 18.60
CA CYS A 44 -15.75 8.54 17.46
C CYS A 44 -16.86 9.09 16.58
N GLY A 45 -17.14 10.38 16.75
CA GLY A 45 -18.12 11.08 15.95
C GLY A 45 -17.94 10.80 14.46
N SER A 46 -18.99 10.33 13.83
CA SER A 46 -19.10 9.93 12.44
C SER A 46 -18.66 11.03 11.50
N THR A 47 -17.42 11.00 11.03
CA THR A 47 -17.03 11.62 9.76
C THR A 47 -16.50 10.51 8.84
N SER A 48 -17.44 10.06 8.06
CA SER A 48 -17.35 9.10 6.98
C SER A 48 -16.18 9.34 6.05
N ALA A 49 -15.24 8.45 6.07
CA ALA A 49 -14.56 7.79 4.96
C ALA A 49 -13.84 6.57 5.51
N ALA A 50 -14.53 5.77 6.30
CA ALA A 50 -14.14 4.40 6.48
C ALA A 50 -14.36 3.74 5.12
N THR A 51 -13.32 3.48 4.36
CA THR A 51 -13.31 2.33 3.50
C THR A 51 -13.66 1.18 4.43
N THR A 52 -14.91 0.78 4.39
CA THR A 52 -15.45 -0.37 5.08
C THR A 52 -14.61 -1.55 4.58
N VAL A 53 -13.63 -1.98 5.36
CA VAL A 53 -13.22 -3.37 5.32
C VAL A 53 -14.45 -4.12 5.83
N ILE A 54 -15.36 -4.40 4.91
CA ILE A 54 -16.42 -5.37 5.16
C ILE A 54 -15.62 -6.65 5.42
N ALA A 55 -15.56 -7.08 6.68
CA ALA A 55 -15.36 -8.46 6.99
C ALA A 55 -16.58 -9.17 6.39
N SER A 56 -16.56 -9.35 5.06
CA SER A 56 -17.49 -10.22 4.39
C SER A 56 -17.15 -11.61 4.88
N SER A 57 -18.14 -12.30 5.39
CA SER A 57 -18.15 -13.73 5.64
C SER A 57 -18.04 -14.56 4.33
N GLY A 58 -17.71 -13.91 3.22
CA GLY A 58 -17.21 -14.48 1.97
C GLY A 58 -15.79 -13.93 1.79
N GLY A 59 -14.77 -14.78 1.71
CA GLY A 59 -13.38 -14.39 1.55
C GLY A 59 -13.17 -13.44 0.37
N ARG A 60 -12.04 -12.74 0.38
CA ARG A 60 -11.61 -11.87 -0.74
C ARG A 60 -11.53 -12.68 -2.02
N ASN A 61 -11.88 -12.08 -3.14
CA ASN A 61 -11.72 -12.73 -4.44
C ASN A 61 -10.23 -12.74 -4.88
N GLY A 62 -9.92 -13.52 -5.92
CA GLY A 62 -8.53 -13.69 -6.37
C GLY A 62 -7.86 -12.40 -6.83
N GLU A 63 -8.60 -11.48 -7.46
CA GLU A 63 -8.09 -10.18 -7.89
C GLU A 63 -7.77 -9.27 -6.71
N GLU A 64 -8.61 -9.25 -5.68
CA GLU A 64 -8.39 -8.47 -4.47
C GLU A 64 -7.15 -8.95 -3.71
N VAL A 65 -6.98 -10.24 -3.55
CA VAL A 65 -5.80 -10.84 -2.90
C VAL A 65 -4.55 -10.59 -3.74
N TYR A 66 -4.63 -10.80 -5.05
CA TYR A 66 -3.52 -10.53 -5.98
C TYR A 66 -3.06 -9.07 -5.85
N SER A 67 -3.98 -8.13 -5.98
CA SER A 67 -3.67 -6.70 -5.93
C SER A 67 -3.08 -6.26 -4.59
N GLY A 68 -3.55 -6.86 -3.49
CA GLY A 68 -3.12 -6.50 -2.14
C GLY A 68 -1.76 -7.07 -1.73
N ALA A 69 -1.42 -8.28 -2.16
CA ALA A 69 -0.24 -8.99 -1.67
C ALA A 69 0.75 -9.42 -2.76
N CYS A 70 0.25 -9.86 -3.92
CA CYS A 70 1.06 -10.56 -4.93
C CYS A 70 1.65 -9.61 -5.97
N ALA A 71 0.91 -8.57 -6.35
CA ALA A 71 1.21 -7.66 -7.46
C ALA A 71 2.56 -6.99 -7.36
N THR A 72 3.02 -6.67 -6.14
CA THR A 72 4.33 -6.03 -5.90
C THR A 72 5.48 -6.79 -6.55
N CYS A 73 5.45 -8.11 -6.50
CA CYS A 73 6.49 -8.96 -7.09
C CYS A 73 6.11 -9.46 -8.48
N HIS A 74 4.85 -9.85 -8.68
CA HIS A 74 4.42 -10.50 -9.90
C HIS A 74 4.10 -9.55 -11.06
N ASN A 75 3.94 -8.25 -10.84
CA ASN A 75 3.81 -7.28 -11.94
C ASN A 75 5.13 -7.05 -12.68
N ILE A 76 6.25 -7.06 -11.97
CA ILE A 76 7.56 -6.69 -12.54
C ILE A 76 8.58 -7.84 -12.53
N GLY A 77 8.28 -8.97 -11.89
CA GLY A 77 9.14 -10.16 -11.88
C GLY A 77 10.27 -10.12 -10.85
N VAL A 78 10.01 -9.54 -9.66
CA VAL A 78 11.00 -9.46 -8.57
C VAL A 78 11.50 -10.85 -8.19
N ALA A 79 12.82 -11.00 -8.01
CA ALA A 79 13.48 -12.23 -7.59
C ALA A 79 13.12 -13.48 -8.44
N GLY A 80 12.80 -13.27 -9.72
CA GLY A 80 12.41 -14.34 -10.63
C GLY A 80 10.95 -14.78 -10.51
N ALA A 81 10.09 -13.96 -9.91
CA ALA A 81 8.65 -14.18 -9.90
C ALA A 81 8.10 -14.21 -11.33
N PRO A 82 7.25 -15.19 -11.69
CA PRO A 82 6.59 -15.16 -12.99
C PRO A 82 5.65 -13.96 -13.06
N LYS A 83 5.74 -13.20 -14.15
CA LYS A 83 4.97 -11.98 -14.32
C LYS A 83 3.51 -12.26 -14.64
N PHE A 84 2.63 -11.43 -14.11
CA PHE A 84 1.21 -11.45 -14.43
C PHE A 84 0.99 -11.22 -15.94
N ALA A 85 0.05 -11.93 -16.52
CA ALA A 85 -0.28 -11.88 -17.94
C ALA A 85 0.90 -12.13 -18.91
N ASP A 86 1.93 -12.85 -18.48
CA ASP A 86 3.10 -13.19 -19.30
C ASP A 86 3.34 -14.71 -19.30
N ALA A 87 2.66 -15.43 -20.21
CA ALA A 87 2.78 -16.87 -20.36
C ALA A 87 4.23 -17.35 -20.50
N THR A 88 5.11 -16.53 -21.12
CA THR A 88 6.52 -16.87 -21.30
C THR A 88 7.26 -16.94 -19.97
N SER A 89 7.00 -16.01 -19.06
CA SER A 89 7.62 -16.00 -17.73
C SER A 89 7.09 -17.12 -16.82
N TRP A 90 5.87 -17.58 -17.06
CA TRP A 90 5.27 -18.72 -16.36
C TRP A 90 5.86 -20.05 -16.84
N GLY A 91 6.16 -20.20 -18.13
CA GLY A 91 6.71 -21.42 -18.70
C GLY A 91 5.85 -22.64 -18.39
N ALA A 92 6.45 -23.73 -17.96
CA ALA A 92 5.74 -24.97 -17.62
C ALA A 92 5.13 -25.01 -16.21
N ARG A 93 5.07 -23.87 -15.49
CA ARG A 93 4.51 -23.85 -14.12
C ARG A 93 3.02 -24.21 -14.06
N PRO A 94 2.18 -23.73 -15.00
CA PRO A 94 0.75 -24.06 -15.01
C PRO A 94 0.47 -25.56 -15.10
N ASP A 95 1.34 -26.33 -15.74
CA ASP A 95 1.19 -27.78 -15.90
C ASP A 95 1.18 -28.54 -14.55
N LYS A 96 1.67 -27.92 -13.48
CA LYS A 96 1.66 -28.51 -12.14
C LYS A 96 0.27 -28.54 -11.49
N GLY A 97 -0.66 -27.73 -12.02
CA GLY A 97 -2.01 -27.59 -11.50
C GLY A 97 -2.10 -26.67 -10.28
N ILE A 98 -3.33 -26.21 -10.02
CA ILE A 98 -3.67 -25.21 -9.01
C ILE A 98 -3.24 -25.62 -7.60
N GLU A 99 -3.41 -26.89 -7.22
CA GLU A 99 -3.07 -27.39 -5.89
C GLU A 99 -1.58 -27.30 -5.60
N ALA A 100 -0.72 -27.73 -6.53
CA ALA A 100 0.73 -27.67 -6.37
C ALA A 100 1.26 -26.25 -6.38
N LEU A 101 0.65 -25.37 -7.16
CA LEU A 101 0.98 -23.94 -7.17
C LEU A 101 0.57 -23.26 -5.87
N THR A 102 -0.63 -23.51 -5.37
CA THR A 102 -1.10 -23.00 -4.08
C THR A 102 -0.24 -23.51 -2.93
N ALA A 103 0.14 -24.79 -2.94
CA ALA A 103 1.08 -25.32 -1.97
C ALA A 103 2.45 -24.62 -1.99
N SER A 104 2.92 -24.25 -3.19
CA SER A 104 4.15 -23.46 -3.35
C SER A 104 4.02 -22.06 -2.76
N VAL A 105 2.86 -21.42 -2.90
CA VAL A 105 2.57 -20.12 -2.27
C VAL A 105 2.57 -20.24 -0.75
N LYS A 106 1.89 -21.25 -0.21
CA LYS A 106 1.79 -21.48 1.25
C LYS A 106 3.16 -21.67 1.90
N ASN A 107 3.99 -22.47 1.28
CA ASN A 107 5.30 -22.84 1.83
C ASN A 107 6.41 -21.85 1.47
N GLY A 108 6.18 -21.01 0.47
CA GLY A 108 7.23 -20.22 -0.17
C GLY A 108 8.02 -21.04 -1.18
N LEU A 109 8.60 -20.38 -2.18
CA LEU A 109 9.39 -21.02 -3.23
C LEU A 109 10.51 -20.10 -3.72
N ASN A 110 11.78 -20.50 -3.52
CA ASN A 110 12.96 -19.71 -3.88
C ASN A 110 12.92 -18.30 -3.24
N GLY A 111 12.82 -17.24 -4.05
CA GLY A 111 12.69 -15.85 -3.57
C GLY A 111 11.28 -15.46 -3.11
N MET A 112 10.30 -16.31 -3.29
CA MET A 112 8.93 -16.05 -2.85
C MET A 112 8.77 -16.43 -1.37
N PRO A 113 8.37 -15.50 -0.50
CA PRO A 113 8.12 -15.81 0.91
C PRO A 113 6.87 -16.68 1.09
N ALA A 114 6.80 -17.39 2.22
CA ALA A 114 5.61 -18.15 2.59
C ALA A 114 4.37 -17.26 2.63
N MET A 115 3.21 -17.81 2.25
CA MET A 115 1.93 -17.13 2.12
C MET A 115 1.93 -15.96 1.11
N GLY A 116 3.03 -15.73 0.37
CA GLY A 116 3.16 -14.56 -0.51
C GLY A 116 3.06 -13.22 0.24
N LEU A 117 3.41 -13.19 1.53
CA LEU A 117 3.24 -12.09 2.49
C LEU A 117 1.77 -11.80 2.88
N CYS A 118 0.79 -12.57 2.42
CA CYS A 118 -0.59 -12.47 2.88
C CYS A 118 -0.82 -13.36 4.10
N MET A 119 -0.35 -12.92 5.26
CA MET A 119 -0.37 -13.75 6.48
C MET A 119 -1.78 -13.98 7.05
N ASP A 120 -2.76 -13.21 6.60
CA ASP A 120 -4.16 -13.27 6.98
C ASP A 120 -5.05 -13.95 5.93
N CYS A 121 -4.47 -14.38 4.80
CA CYS A 121 -5.19 -15.08 3.75
C CYS A 121 -5.53 -16.51 4.17
N SER A 122 -6.75 -16.94 3.88
CA SER A 122 -7.15 -18.33 3.91
C SER A 122 -6.58 -19.12 2.73
N ASP A 123 -6.61 -20.45 2.82
CA ASP A 123 -6.20 -21.32 1.74
C ASP A 123 -7.02 -21.09 0.45
N ASP A 124 -8.32 -20.86 0.59
CA ASP A 124 -9.21 -20.59 -0.53
C ASP A 124 -8.89 -19.25 -1.21
N GLU A 125 -8.56 -18.23 -0.42
CA GLU A 125 -8.14 -16.92 -0.94
C GLU A 125 -6.81 -17.01 -1.69
N LEU A 126 -5.83 -17.76 -1.16
CA LEU A 126 -4.57 -18.01 -1.86
C LEU A 126 -4.78 -18.77 -3.16
N SER A 127 -5.65 -19.81 -3.15
CA SER A 127 -6.00 -20.56 -4.35
C SER A 127 -6.71 -19.68 -5.39
N ALA A 128 -7.63 -18.82 -4.95
CA ALA A 128 -8.31 -17.87 -5.84
C ALA A 128 -7.34 -16.87 -6.48
N ALA A 129 -6.34 -16.39 -5.74
CA ALA A 129 -5.32 -15.50 -6.29
C ALA A 129 -4.40 -16.19 -7.30
N VAL A 130 -4.03 -17.46 -7.04
CA VAL A 130 -3.27 -18.27 -8.00
C VAL A 130 -4.10 -18.50 -9.26
N GLN A 131 -5.40 -18.84 -9.12
CA GLN A 131 -6.31 -19.02 -10.26
C GLN A 131 -6.42 -17.73 -11.08
N HIS A 132 -6.61 -16.57 -10.43
CA HIS A 132 -6.63 -15.27 -11.10
C HIS A 132 -5.38 -15.01 -11.94
N MET A 133 -4.19 -15.38 -11.44
CA MET A 133 -2.95 -15.26 -12.21
C MET A 133 -2.89 -16.25 -13.38
N LEU A 134 -3.39 -17.48 -13.22
CA LEU A 134 -3.44 -18.48 -14.30
C LEU A 134 -4.42 -18.09 -15.39
N ASP A 135 -5.54 -17.50 -15.05
CA ASP A 135 -6.56 -17.05 -16.00
C ASP A 135 -6.07 -15.86 -16.87
N SER A 136 -4.99 -15.22 -16.46
CA SER A 136 -4.41 -14.09 -17.18
C SER A 136 -3.40 -14.46 -18.28
N ILE A 137 -3.04 -15.78 -18.41
CA ILE A 137 -1.97 -16.26 -19.32
C ILE A 137 -2.47 -17.17 -20.41
#